data_8569e24a917f89afc3d1c3f94585b8e8
#
_entry.id   8569e24a917f89afc3d1c3f94585b8e8
#
_cell.length_a   1.000
_cell.length_b   1.000
_cell.length_c   1.000
_cell.angle_alpha   90.00
_cell.angle_beta   90.00
_cell.angle_gamma   90.00
#
_symmetry.space_group_name_H-M   'P 1'
#
loop_
_entity.id
_entity.type
_entity.pdbx_description
1 polymer ?
#
loop_
_entity_poly.entity_id
_entity_poly.type
_entity_poly.pdbx_seq_one_letter_code
_entity_poly.pdbx_strand_id
1 'polypeptide(L)'
;AVQIPDVMEDYIVALVGATHAARLAAALRSPTATPFARVRRERVSTRHLHPEALTAMLPDPPLAHAVWEMVRSGSVPPDAAFADAVSRRIELEVLGLRVISGGRSDDRRQRADGVVRYAASTAHRPAPGGRPVPDRARLAGVVWRIAAASWQEQTREVAHPWQRRTFFDVVRRHARVQGLLVPGIYELVAGARGVADDNLAWEAFDAARTYPWQEPQAELETARLEGDLLDLG
;
A
#
# COMPACT_ATOMS: atom_id res chain seq x y z
N ALA A 1 4.64 1.80 33.70
CA ALA A 1 5.87 1.05 33.78
C ALA A 1 5.78 -0.08 32.76
N VAL A 2 6.50 0.04 31.66
CA VAL A 2 6.73 -1.09 30.77
C VAL A 2 7.68 -1.99 31.54
N GLN A 3 7.17 -3.09 32.04
CA GLN A 3 7.96 -4.13 32.66
C GLN A 3 8.71 -4.82 31.52
N ILE A 4 10.00 -4.48 31.36
CA ILE A 4 10.90 -5.22 30.47
C ILE A 4 11.06 -6.59 31.13
N PRO A 5 10.70 -7.69 30.46
CA PRO A 5 10.89 -9.02 31.03
C PRO A 5 12.39 -9.24 31.27
N ASP A 6 12.71 -9.72 32.44
CA ASP A 6 14.06 -10.11 32.86
C ASP A 6 14.41 -11.47 32.24
N VAL A 7 14.37 -11.57 30.91
CA VAL A 7 14.73 -12.76 30.16
C VAL A 7 15.80 -12.37 29.16
N MET A 8 16.98 -12.79 29.53
CA MET A 8 18.20 -13.01 28.75
C MET A 8 18.07 -12.79 27.24
N GLU A 9 18.91 -11.87 26.75
CA GLU A 9 19.46 -11.85 25.38
C GLU A 9 18.54 -11.39 24.22
N ASP A 10 17.37 -10.86 24.46
CA ASP A 10 16.59 -10.22 23.41
C ASP A 10 17.02 -8.76 23.25
N TYR A 11 17.81 -8.49 22.20
CA TYR A 11 18.19 -7.13 21.84
C TYR A 11 17.00 -6.44 21.19
N ILE A 12 16.54 -5.33 21.78
CA ILE A 12 15.57 -4.43 21.15
C ILE A 12 16.34 -3.46 20.26
N VAL A 13 16.13 -3.56 18.95
CA VAL A 13 16.70 -2.63 17.97
C VAL A 13 15.64 -1.59 17.63
N ALA A 14 15.89 -0.33 18.00
CA ALA A 14 15.04 0.79 17.63
C ALA A 14 15.66 1.56 16.46
N LEU A 15 14.97 1.60 15.32
CA LEU A 15 15.33 2.45 14.19
C LEU A 15 14.69 3.83 14.38
N VAL A 16 15.51 4.84 14.62
CA VAL A 16 15.05 6.21 14.85
C VAL A 16 15.85 7.17 13.97
N GLY A 17 15.26 8.34 13.65
CA GLY A 17 15.98 9.40 12.98
C GLY A 17 17.18 9.89 13.82
N ALA A 18 18.26 10.28 13.17
CA ALA A 18 19.52 10.67 13.82
C ALA A 18 19.32 11.75 14.92
N THR A 19 18.41 12.69 14.72
CA THR A 19 18.05 13.73 15.69
C THR A 19 17.41 13.20 16.98
N HIS A 20 16.81 12.00 16.92
CA HIS A 20 16.14 11.37 18.06
C HIS A 20 17.03 10.37 18.80
N ALA A 21 18.09 9.87 18.15
CA ALA A 21 18.94 8.82 18.70
C ALA A 21 19.58 9.21 20.05
N ALA A 22 20.13 10.41 20.15
CA ALA A 22 20.75 10.90 21.39
C ALA A 22 19.73 11.08 22.52
N ARG A 23 18.53 11.57 22.20
CA ARG A 23 17.42 11.75 23.15
C ARG A 23 16.88 10.41 23.66
N LEU A 24 16.72 9.45 22.76
CA LEU A 24 16.29 8.10 23.11
C LEU A 24 17.33 7.40 24.00
N ALA A 25 18.62 7.49 23.66
CA ALA A 25 19.70 6.93 24.47
C ALA A 25 19.75 7.54 25.87
N ALA A 26 19.52 8.84 25.98
CA ALA A 26 19.43 9.53 27.28
C ALA A 26 18.22 9.05 28.10
N ALA A 27 17.06 8.95 27.48
CA ALA A 27 15.84 8.48 28.11
C ALA A 27 15.93 7.00 28.57
N LEU A 28 16.64 6.15 27.84
CA LEU A 28 16.87 4.76 28.23
C LEU A 28 17.84 4.61 29.41
N ARG A 29 18.82 5.52 29.56
CA ARG A 29 19.76 5.52 30.70
C ARG A 29 19.11 6.02 31.99
N SER A 30 18.11 6.88 31.87
CA SER A 30 17.39 7.45 33.02
C SER A 30 15.89 7.48 32.71
N PRO A 31 15.23 6.30 32.75
CA PRO A 31 13.82 6.23 32.46
C PRO A 31 13.02 6.97 33.51
N THR A 32 12.52 8.14 33.16
CA THR A 32 11.52 8.84 33.94
C THR A 32 10.15 8.22 33.60
N ALA A 33 9.48 7.71 34.61
CA ALA A 33 8.07 7.33 34.46
C ALA A 33 7.26 8.60 34.17
N THR A 34 7.10 8.91 32.88
CA THR A 34 6.19 9.96 32.46
C THR A 34 4.80 9.36 32.45
N PRO A 35 3.89 9.75 33.35
CA PRO A 35 2.51 9.27 33.26
C PRO A 35 1.97 9.72 31.91
N PHE A 36 1.38 8.79 31.16
CA PHE A 36 0.63 9.14 29.95
C PHE A 36 -0.37 10.22 30.33
N ALA A 37 -0.26 11.40 29.76
CA ALA A 37 -1.25 12.44 29.95
C ALA A 37 -2.61 11.86 29.58
N ARG A 38 -3.61 12.03 30.46
CA ARG A 38 -4.99 11.64 30.12
C ARG A 38 -5.40 12.44 28.89
N VAL A 39 -5.50 11.76 27.77
CA VAL A 39 -6.02 12.38 26.55
C VAL A 39 -7.50 12.67 26.83
N ARG A 40 -7.87 13.94 26.84
CA ARG A 40 -9.27 14.34 26.90
C ARG A 40 -9.93 13.96 25.58
N ARG A 41 -10.77 12.95 25.61
CA ARG A 41 -11.48 12.44 24.42
C ARG A 41 -12.86 13.06 24.24
N GLU A 42 -13.19 14.09 25.00
CA GLU A 42 -14.51 14.71 25.06
C GLU A 42 -14.95 15.38 23.72
N ARG A 43 -14.02 15.50 22.76
CA ARG A 43 -14.29 16.08 21.44
C ARG A 43 -13.66 15.26 20.32
N VAL A 44 -13.42 13.98 20.56
CA VAL A 44 -12.89 13.08 19.52
C VAL A 44 -14.08 12.45 18.81
N SER A 45 -14.18 12.70 17.51
CA SER A 45 -15.15 12.02 16.63
C SER A 45 -14.39 11.10 15.68
N THR A 46 -15.00 9.98 15.36
CA THR A 46 -14.52 9.08 14.30
C THR A 46 -15.22 9.45 13.02
N ARG A 47 -14.47 9.62 11.95
CA ARG A 47 -15.01 9.94 10.63
C ARG A 47 -14.48 8.97 9.59
N HIS A 48 -15.25 8.78 8.54
CA HIS A 48 -14.79 8.04 7.36
C HIS A 48 -13.99 8.99 6.47
N LEU A 49 -12.85 8.54 5.97
CA LEU A 49 -12.06 9.34 5.05
C LEU A 49 -12.53 9.10 3.62
N HIS A 50 -12.79 10.18 2.87
CA HIS A 50 -13.19 10.06 1.46
C HIS A 50 -12.09 9.33 0.64
N PRO A 51 -12.45 8.44 -0.29
CA PRO A 51 -11.49 7.66 -1.09
C PRO A 51 -10.38 8.48 -1.75
N GLU A 52 -10.73 9.65 -2.28
CA GLU A 52 -9.74 10.53 -2.91
C GLU A 52 -8.75 11.13 -1.91
N ALA A 53 -9.21 11.44 -0.70
CA ALA A 53 -8.36 11.96 0.36
C ALA A 53 -7.32 10.93 0.83
N LEU A 54 -7.67 9.64 0.82
CA LEU A 54 -6.75 8.57 1.23
C LEU A 54 -5.45 8.58 0.41
N THR A 55 -5.57 8.76 -0.90
CA THR A 55 -4.43 8.78 -1.83
C THR A 55 -3.50 9.97 -1.59
N ALA A 56 -4.06 11.11 -1.18
CA ALA A 56 -3.29 12.32 -0.91
C ALA A 56 -2.66 12.33 0.48
N MET A 57 -3.30 11.70 1.46
CA MET A 57 -2.84 11.71 2.85
C MET A 57 -1.83 10.62 3.19
N LEU A 58 -1.85 9.49 2.50
CA LEU A 58 -0.94 8.39 2.78
C LEU A 58 0.38 8.56 2.01
N PRO A 59 1.53 8.42 2.67
CA PRO A 59 2.83 8.47 2.02
C PRO A 59 3.07 7.23 1.12
N ASP A 60 2.40 6.14 1.42
CA ASP A 60 2.46 4.89 0.66
C ASP A 60 1.19 4.70 -0.19
N PRO A 61 1.30 3.98 -1.32
CA PRO A 61 0.12 3.60 -2.08
C PRO A 61 -0.91 2.88 -1.20
N PRO A 62 -2.21 3.21 -1.27
CA PRO A 62 -3.27 2.51 -0.54
C PRO A 62 -3.24 0.99 -0.71
N LEU A 63 -2.85 0.49 -1.87
CA LEU A 63 -2.61 -0.93 -2.12
C LEU A 63 -1.60 -1.54 -1.14
N ALA A 64 -0.57 -0.80 -0.72
CA ALA A 64 0.41 -1.28 0.27
C ALA A 64 -0.24 -1.54 1.62
N HIS A 65 -1.13 -0.65 2.04
CA HIS A 65 -1.90 -0.80 3.28
C HIS A 65 -2.89 -1.96 3.18
N ALA A 66 -3.56 -2.12 2.04
CA ALA A 66 -4.47 -3.23 1.81
C ALA A 66 -3.74 -4.59 1.86
N VAL A 67 -2.57 -4.68 1.23
CA VAL A 67 -1.72 -5.89 1.30
C VAL A 67 -1.28 -6.18 2.74
N TRP A 68 -0.87 -5.14 3.48
CA TRP A 68 -0.50 -5.28 4.87
C TRP A 68 -1.66 -5.84 5.71
N GLU A 69 -2.87 -5.29 5.58
CA GLU A 69 -4.04 -5.77 6.32
C GLU A 69 -4.40 -7.21 5.97
N MET A 70 -4.33 -7.58 4.71
CA MET A 70 -4.60 -8.95 4.26
C MET A 70 -3.57 -9.95 4.80
N VAL A 71 -2.29 -9.59 4.79
CA VAL A 71 -1.21 -10.43 5.36
C VAL A 71 -1.35 -10.54 6.88
N ARG A 72 -1.66 -9.43 7.54
CA ARG A 72 -1.83 -9.38 9.00
C ARG A 72 -3.03 -10.21 9.49
N SER A 73 -4.13 -10.20 8.75
CA SER A 73 -5.33 -10.99 9.07
C SER A 73 -5.16 -12.49 8.85
N GLY A 74 -4.02 -12.94 8.30
CA GLY A 74 -3.78 -14.34 7.97
C GLY A 74 -4.58 -14.86 6.78
N SER A 75 -5.19 -13.96 6.01
CA SER A 75 -6.00 -14.30 4.83
C SER A 75 -5.17 -14.68 3.61
N VAL A 76 -3.84 -14.59 3.70
CA VAL A 76 -2.91 -15.02 2.65
C VAL A 76 -2.41 -16.42 2.97
N PRO A 77 -2.62 -17.39 2.09
CA PRO A 77 -2.07 -18.72 2.27
C PRO A 77 -0.54 -18.69 2.29
N PRO A 78 0.10 -19.47 3.17
CA PRO A 78 1.56 -19.46 3.32
C PRO A 78 2.33 -20.14 2.19
N ASP A 79 1.67 -20.73 1.21
CA ASP A 79 2.30 -21.62 0.22
C ASP A 79 2.57 -20.92 -1.11
N ALA A 80 3.84 -20.96 -1.56
CA ALA A 80 4.29 -20.40 -2.83
C ALA A 80 3.62 -21.07 -4.06
N ALA A 81 3.30 -22.36 -3.99
CA ALA A 81 2.61 -23.07 -5.07
C ALA A 81 1.15 -22.59 -5.23
N PHE A 82 0.50 -22.24 -4.12
CA PHE A 82 -0.81 -21.60 -4.14
C PHE A 82 -0.69 -20.18 -4.72
N ALA A 83 0.35 -19.43 -4.39
CA ALA A 83 0.60 -18.10 -4.93
C ALA A 83 0.72 -18.11 -6.47
N ASP A 84 1.36 -19.12 -7.06
CA ASP A 84 1.51 -19.25 -8.52
C ASP A 84 0.19 -19.65 -9.22
N ALA A 85 -0.57 -20.56 -8.63
CA ALA A 85 -1.87 -20.97 -9.16
C ALA A 85 -2.91 -19.86 -9.02
N VAL A 86 -2.93 -19.19 -7.86
CA VAL A 86 -3.80 -18.04 -7.58
C VAL A 86 -3.39 -16.85 -8.44
N SER A 87 -2.10 -16.59 -8.65
CA SER A 87 -1.62 -15.51 -9.50
C SER A 87 -2.14 -15.64 -10.93
N ARG A 88 -2.04 -16.82 -11.53
CA ARG A 88 -2.56 -17.07 -12.88
C ARG A 88 -4.09 -16.96 -12.95
N ARG A 89 -4.78 -17.45 -11.93
CA ARG A 89 -6.24 -17.37 -11.87
C ARG A 89 -6.73 -15.95 -11.65
N ILE A 90 -6.07 -15.20 -10.75
CA ILE A 90 -6.42 -13.80 -10.47
C ILE A 90 -6.04 -12.89 -11.64
N GLU A 91 -4.93 -13.13 -12.34
CA GLU A 91 -4.63 -12.42 -13.58
C GLU A 91 -5.79 -12.55 -14.58
N LEU A 92 -6.31 -13.74 -14.77
CA LEU A 92 -7.47 -13.99 -15.65
C LEU A 92 -8.76 -13.39 -15.09
N GLU A 93 -8.99 -13.46 -13.78
CA GLU A 93 -10.18 -12.90 -13.14
C GLU A 93 -10.14 -11.37 -13.09
N VAL A 94 -8.99 -10.76 -12.77
CA VAL A 94 -8.81 -9.29 -12.79
C VAL A 94 -8.95 -8.75 -14.21
N LEU A 95 -8.41 -9.44 -15.21
CA LEU A 95 -8.58 -9.12 -16.62
C LEU A 95 -10.04 -9.32 -17.07
N GLY A 96 -10.67 -10.43 -16.68
CA GLY A 96 -12.05 -10.73 -17.03
C GLY A 96 -13.08 -9.81 -16.39
N LEU A 97 -12.86 -9.40 -15.12
CA LEU A 97 -13.74 -8.47 -14.41
C LEU A 97 -13.73 -7.06 -15.00
N ARG A 98 -12.66 -6.67 -15.69
CA ARG A 98 -12.62 -5.37 -16.39
C ARG A 98 -13.49 -5.32 -17.63
N VAL A 99 -13.57 -6.40 -18.35
CA VAL A 99 -14.46 -6.49 -19.54
C VAL A 99 -15.93 -6.30 -19.15
N ILE A 100 -16.29 -6.68 -17.92
CA ILE A 100 -17.65 -6.61 -17.39
C ILE A 100 -17.95 -5.29 -16.66
N SER A 101 -16.93 -4.48 -16.32
CA SER A 101 -17.07 -3.31 -15.41
C SER A 101 -17.75 -2.09 -16.04
N GLY A 102 -18.93 -2.27 -16.53
CA GLY A 102 -19.87 -1.18 -16.83
C GLY A 102 -20.68 -0.67 -15.62
N GLY A 103 -20.32 -1.07 -14.35
CA GLY A 103 -20.92 -0.26 -13.38
C GLY A 103 -21.58 -0.66 -12.09
N ARG A 104 -21.59 -1.85 -11.60
CA ARG A 104 -22.15 -2.13 -10.26
C ARG A 104 -21.09 -1.98 -9.16
N SER A 105 -21.51 -1.47 -7.98
CA SER A 105 -20.64 -1.31 -6.81
C SER A 105 -19.99 -2.63 -6.38
N ASP A 106 -20.73 -3.71 -6.47
CA ASP A 106 -20.26 -5.06 -6.11
C ASP A 106 -19.14 -5.54 -7.04
N ASP A 107 -19.20 -5.23 -8.33
CA ASP A 107 -18.15 -5.59 -9.31
C ASP A 107 -16.84 -4.84 -9.01
N ARG A 108 -16.92 -3.58 -8.57
CA ARG A 108 -15.74 -2.78 -8.18
C ARG A 108 -15.08 -3.34 -6.94
N ARG A 109 -15.88 -3.71 -5.93
CA ARG A 109 -15.37 -4.28 -4.69
C ARG A 109 -14.70 -5.63 -4.96
N GLN A 110 -15.35 -6.50 -5.72
CA GLN A 110 -14.81 -7.80 -6.09
C GLN A 110 -13.50 -7.68 -6.86
N ARG A 111 -13.41 -6.71 -7.79
CA ARG A 111 -12.17 -6.40 -8.51
C ARG A 111 -11.08 -5.90 -7.55
N ALA A 112 -11.38 -4.95 -6.68
CA ALA A 112 -10.44 -4.43 -5.71
C ALA A 112 -9.92 -5.53 -4.78
N ASP A 113 -10.79 -6.41 -4.31
CA ASP A 113 -10.42 -7.59 -3.51
C ASP A 113 -9.49 -8.54 -4.28
N GLY A 114 -9.78 -8.80 -5.55
CA GLY A 114 -8.92 -9.59 -6.44
C GLY A 114 -7.53 -8.99 -6.62
N VAL A 115 -7.44 -7.68 -6.84
CA VAL A 115 -6.17 -6.95 -6.95
C VAL A 115 -5.35 -7.07 -5.66
N VAL A 116 -5.97 -6.90 -4.50
CA VAL A 116 -5.27 -7.00 -3.21
C VAL A 116 -4.81 -8.42 -2.92
N ARG A 117 -5.62 -9.44 -3.22
CA ARG A 117 -5.21 -10.85 -3.08
C ARG A 117 -4.03 -11.19 -3.97
N TYR A 118 -4.05 -10.75 -5.22
CA TYR A 118 -2.93 -10.92 -6.13
C TYR A 118 -1.67 -10.22 -5.62
N ALA A 119 -1.79 -8.97 -5.17
CA ALA A 119 -0.69 -8.23 -4.59
C ALA A 119 -0.14 -8.91 -3.34
N ALA A 120 -0.99 -9.36 -2.44
CA ALA A 120 -0.61 -10.06 -1.22
C ALA A 120 0.10 -11.39 -1.49
N SER A 121 -0.34 -12.15 -2.51
CA SER A 121 0.28 -13.41 -2.89
C SER A 121 1.66 -13.25 -3.55
N THR A 122 1.91 -12.12 -4.22
CA THR A 122 3.12 -11.89 -5.03
C THR A 122 4.11 -10.92 -4.42
N ALA A 123 3.65 -9.96 -3.62
CA ALA A 123 4.47 -8.92 -3.00
C ALA A 123 4.81 -9.18 -1.54
N HIS A 124 5.05 -10.43 -1.18
CA HIS A 124 5.54 -10.78 0.15
C HIS A 124 6.90 -11.47 0.08
N ARG A 125 7.57 -11.52 1.22
CA ARG A 125 8.81 -12.29 1.44
C ARG A 125 8.69 -13.11 2.71
N PRO A 126 9.37 -14.26 2.80
CA PRO A 126 9.48 -14.99 4.06
C PRO A 126 10.15 -14.12 5.11
N ALA A 127 9.64 -14.17 6.34
CA ALA A 127 10.29 -13.57 7.49
C ALA A 127 10.80 -14.64 8.45
N PRO A 128 11.77 -14.32 9.30
CA PRO A 128 12.12 -15.19 10.43
C PRO A 128 10.86 -15.48 11.24
N GLY A 129 10.55 -16.76 11.48
CA GLY A 129 9.32 -17.17 12.16
C GLY A 129 8.16 -17.56 11.23
N GLY A 130 8.38 -17.59 9.90
CA GLY A 130 7.45 -18.19 8.93
C GLY A 130 6.24 -17.34 8.55
N ARG A 131 6.06 -16.14 9.13
CA ARG A 131 4.99 -15.24 8.69
C ARG A 131 5.40 -14.44 7.47
N PRO A 132 4.56 -14.36 6.42
CA PRO A 132 4.85 -13.52 5.27
C PRO A 132 4.90 -12.05 5.70
N VAL A 133 5.83 -11.28 5.13
CA VAL A 133 5.93 -9.83 5.32
C VAL A 133 5.74 -9.16 3.97
N PRO A 134 4.87 -8.16 3.87
CA PRO A 134 4.72 -7.39 2.64
C PRO A 134 6.04 -6.76 2.20
N ASP A 135 6.37 -6.94 0.93
CA ASP A 135 7.55 -6.35 0.31
C ASP A 135 7.13 -5.16 -0.57
N ARG A 136 7.30 -3.97 -0.04
CA ARG A 136 6.91 -2.72 -0.71
C ARG A 136 7.67 -2.52 -2.04
N ALA A 137 8.91 -2.98 -2.15
CA ALA A 137 9.66 -2.88 -3.39
C ALA A 137 9.08 -3.78 -4.49
N ARG A 138 8.56 -4.97 -4.11
CA ARG A 138 7.87 -5.87 -5.06
C ARG A 138 6.51 -5.35 -5.47
N LEU A 139 5.88 -4.51 -4.65
CA LEU A 139 4.57 -3.93 -4.95
C LEU A 139 4.58 -3.10 -6.24
N ALA A 140 5.66 -2.37 -6.52
CA ALA A 140 5.82 -1.66 -7.80
C ALA A 140 5.73 -2.62 -9.00
N GLY A 141 6.23 -3.85 -8.85
CA GLY A 141 6.11 -4.90 -9.85
C GLY A 141 4.69 -5.42 -10.05
N VAL A 142 3.90 -5.43 -8.99
CA VAL A 142 2.47 -5.76 -9.05
C VAL A 142 1.71 -4.67 -9.76
N VAL A 143 1.91 -3.42 -9.37
CA VAL A 143 1.27 -2.25 -10.02
C VAL A 143 1.56 -2.24 -11.52
N TRP A 144 2.83 -2.42 -11.90
CA TRP A 144 3.19 -2.53 -13.33
C TRP A 144 2.43 -3.63 -14.06
N ARG A 145 2.35 -4.85 -13.49
CA ARG A 145 1.68 -5.97 -14.17
C ARG A 145 0.19 -5.72 -14.36
N ILE A 146 -0.48 -5.20 -13.34
CA ILE A 146 -1.91 -4.87 -13.41
C ILE A 146 -2.13 -3.75 -14.44
N ALA A 147 -1.34 -2.68 -14.35
CA ALA A 147 -1.46 -1.54 -15.23
C ALA A 147 -1.20 -1.92 -16.70
N ALA A 148 -0.11 -2.66 -16.97
CA ALA A 148 0.25 -3.07 -18.32
C ALA A 148 -0.81 -4.02 -18.92
N ALA A 149 -1.35 -4.95 -18.14
CA ALA A 149 -2.42 -5.84 -18.59
C ALA A 149 -3.69 -5.06 -18.95
N SER A 150 -4.08 -4.12 -18.08
CA SER A 150 -5.25 -3.27 -18.31
C SER A 150 -5.09 -2.35 -19.52
N TRP A 151 -3.91 -1.74 -19.63
CA TRP A 151 -3.56 -0.87 -20.77
C TRP A 151 -3.57 -1.65 -22.09
N GLN A 152 -2.98 -2.87 -22.12
CA GLN A 152 -3.01 -3.74 -23.28
C GLN A 152 -4.43 -4.10 -23.71
N GLU A 153 -5.31 -4.35 -22.76
CA GLU A 153 -6.72 -4.67 -23.06
C GLU A 153 -7.45 -3.48 -23.71
N GLN A 154 -7.18 -2.28 -23.24
CA GLN A 154 -7.83 -1.06 -23.75
C GLN A 154 -7.27 -0.61 -25.10
N THR A 155 -5.95 -0.62 -25.24
CA THR A 155 -5.26 -0.07 -26.42
C THR A 155 -4.99 -1.12 -27.50
N ARG A 156 -5.03 -2.42 -27.13
CA ARG A 156 -4.56 -3.55 -27.94
C ARG A 156 -3.05 -3.53 -28.21
N GLU A 157 -2.32 -2.66 -27.53
CA GLU A 157 -0.86 -2.61 -27.60
C GLU A 157 -0.25 -3.53 -26.53
N VAL A 158 0.92 -4.09 -26.81
CA VAL A 158 1.64 -4.97 -25.89
C VAL A 158 2.78 -4.20 -25.22
N ALA A 159 2.83 -4.21 -23.90
CA ALA A 159 3.93 -3.61 -23.19
C ALA A 159 5.25 -4.37 -23.47
N HIS A 160 6.21 -3.69 -24.08
CA HIS A 160 7.49 -4.27 -24.42
C HIS A 160 8.42 -4.45 -23.21
N PRO A 161 9.32 -5.43 -23.22
CA PRO A 161 10.28 -5.66 -22.13
C PRO A 161 11.14 -4.43 -21.78
N TRP A 162 11.47 -3.59 -22.76
CA TRP A 162 12.22 -2.36 -22.54
C TRP A 162 11.42 -1.32 -21.75
N GLN A 163 10.11 -1.19 -22.00
CA GLN A 163 9.23 -0.27 -21.24
C GLN A 163 9.20 -0.66 -19.77
N ARG A 164 9.05 -1.95 -19.50
CA ARG A 164 9.12 -2.46 -18.12
C ARG A 164 10.44 -2.12 -17.44
N ARG A 165 11.57 -2.34 -18.12
CA ARG A 165 12.91 -2.04 -17.57
C ARG A 165 13.05 -0.54 -17.30
N THR A 166 12.70 0.28 -18.28
CA THR A 166 12.75 1.75 -18.15
C THR A 166 11.83 2.25 -17.04
N PHE A 167 10.62 1.71 -16.92
CA PHE A 167 9.71 2.04 -15.84
C PHE A 167 10.39 1.86 -14.46
N PHE A 168 10.95 0.69 -14.17
CA PHE A 168 11.58 0.45 -12.87
C PHE A 168 12.83 1.31 -12.64
N ASP A 169 13.57 1.65 -13.69
CA ASP A 169 14.73 2.53 -13.58
C ASP A 169 14.31 3.97 -13.27
N VAL A 170 13.29 4.49 -13.96
CA VAL A 170 12.75 5.84 -13.73
C VAL A 170 12.16 5.93 -12.32
N VAL A 171 11.28 5.00 -11.95
CA VAL A 171 10.60 4.99 -10.66
C VAL A 171 11.59 4.94 -9.50
N ARG A 172 12.62 4.09 -9.58
CA ARG A 172 13.67 4.02 -8.55
C ARG A 172 14.52 5.27 -8.47
N ARG A 173 14.88 5.86 -9.60
CA ARG A 173 15.67 7.12 -9.63
C ARG A 173 14.85 8.27 -9.05
N HIS A 174 13.57 8.38 -9.41
CA HIS A 174 12.66 9.39 -8.88
C HIS A 174 12.52 9.27 -7.36
N ALA A 175 12.26 8.07 -6.85
CA ALA A 175 12.18 7.83 -5.42
C ALA A 175 13.47 8.26 -4.68
N ARG A 176 14.65 7.97 -5.26
CA ARG A 176 15.94 8.39 -4.67
C ARG A 176 16.09 9.91 -4.64
N VAL A 177 15.68 10.61 -5.70
CA VAL A 177 15.74 12.08 -5.76
C VAL A 177 14.85 12.69 -4.69
N GLN A 178 13.70 12.09 -4.43
CA GLN A 178 12.77 12.50 -3.37
C GLN A 178 13.17 12.01 -1.96
N GLY A 179 14.26 11.28 -1.84
CA GLY A 179 14.69 10.71 -0.56
C GLY A 179 13.81 9.56 -0.05
N LEU A 180 13.01 8.96 -0.91
CA LEU A 180 12.13 7.86 -0.57
C LEU A 180 12.88 6.51 -0.65
N LEU A 181 12.64 5.62 0.32
CA LEU A 181 13.19 4.26 0.31
C LEU A 181 12.51 3.37 -0.73
N VAL A 182 11.24 3.61 -0.98
CA VAL A 182 10.41 2.90 -1.97
C VAL A 182 9.55 3.91 -2.71
N PRO A 183 9.17 3.61 -3.96
CA PRO A 183 8.32 4.50 -4.75
C PRO A 183 6.94 4.69 -4.12
N GLY A 184 6.46 5.94 -4.11
CA GLY A 184 5.07 6.29 -3.84
C GLY A 184 4.20 6.24 -5.10
N ILE A 185 2.96 6.70 -4.98
CA ILE A 185 2.02 6.75 -6.12
C ILE A 185 2.56 7.65 -7.23
N TYR A 186 3.07 8.82 -6.87
CA TYR A 186 3.56 9.79 -7.85
C TYR A 186 4.64 9.20 -8.74
N GLU A 187 5.63 8.52 -8.17
CA GLU A 187 6.73 7.90 -8.91
C GLU A 187 6.23 6.80 -9.83
N LEU A 188 5.27 6.00 -9.37
CA LEU A 188 4.67 4.93 -10.18
C LEU A 188 3.92 5.49 -11.39
N VAL A 189 3.10 6.53 -11.18
CA VAL A 189 2.32 7.19 -12.24
C VAL A 189 3.24 7.91 -13.23
N ALA A 190 4.20 8.70 -12.73
CA ALA A 190 5.15 9.41 -13.56
C ALA A 190 6.03 8.45 -14.38
N GLY A 191 6.45 7.33 -13.78
CA GLY A 191 7.20 6.29 -14.48
C GLY A 191 6.38 5.61 -15.57
N ALA A 192 5.12 5.31 -15.33
CA ALA A 192 4.20 4.72 -16.31
C ALA A 192 3.96 5.67 -17.49
N ARG A 193 3.69 6.96 -17.19
CA ARG A 193 3.52 8.00 -18.20
C ARG A 193 4.75 8.15 -19.08
N GLY A 194 5.93 8.12 -18.49
CA GLY A 194 7.19 8.33 -19.20
C GLY A 194 7.59 7.18 -20.13
N VAL A 195 7.03 5.98 -19.97
CA VAL A 195 7.36 4.81 -20.81
C VAL A 195 6.32 4.46 -21.84
N ALA A 196 5.12 5.00 -21.74
CA ALA A 196 4.05 4.81 -22.70
C ALA A 196 3.23 6.09 -22.87
N ASP A 197 2.13 6.21 -22.13
CA ASP A 197 1.15 7.29 -22.30
C ASP A 197 0.38 7.57 -21.00
N ASP A 198 -0.59 8.49 -21.09
CA ASP A 198 -1.49 8.83 -20.00
C ASP A 198 -2.45 7.68 -19.63
N ASN A 199 -2.76 6.78 -20.55
CA ASN A 199 -3.62 5.63 -20.25
C ASN A 199 -2.89 4.64 -19.34
N LEU A 200 -1.62 4.31 -19.63
CA LEU A 200 -0.82 3.47 -18.75
C LEU A 200 -0.62 4.14 -17.37
N ALA A 201 -0.42 5.46 -17.35
CA ALA A 201 -0.32 6.23 -16.11
C ALA A 201 -1.60 6.13 -15.27
N TRP A 202 -2.76 6.26 -15.93
CA TRP A 202 -4.06 6.09 -15.27
C TRP A 202 -4.24 4.69 -14.69
N GLU A 203 -3.87 3.67 -15.45
CA GLU A 203 -3.94 2.29 -14.99
C GLU A 203 -3.01 2.01 -13.80
N ALA A 204 -1.83 2.61 -13.80
CA ALA A 204 -0.90 2.52 -12.66
C ALA A 204 -1.46 3.23 -11.42
N PHE A 205 -2.10 4.38 -11.60
CA PHE A 205 -2.78 5.10 -10.53
C PHE A 205 -3.95 4.28 -9.97
N ASP A 206 -4.82 3.75 -10.85
CA ASP A 206 -5.98 2.96 -10.44
C ASP A 206 -5.57 1.70 -9.67
N ALA A 207 -4.54 1.00 -10.13
CA ALA A 207 -3.99 -0.14 -9.42
C ALA A 207 -3.40 0.24 -8.05
N ALA A 208 -2.61 1.32 -7.99
CA ALA A 208 -1.90 1.74 -6.79
C ALA A 208 -2.84 2.27 -5.68
N ARG A 209 -3.95 2.91 -6.07
CA ARG A 209 -4.95 3.44 -5.13
C ARG A 209 -5.93 2.39 -4.60
N THR A 210 -5.87 1.15 -5.06
CA THR A 210 -6.82 0.11 -4.69
C THR A 210 -6.81 -0.17 -3.19
N TYR A 211 -7.99 0.02 -2.55
CA TYR A 211 -8.24 -0.29 -1.15
C TYR A 211 -9.70 -0.74 -0.96
N PRO A 212 -9.98 -2.06 -0.93
CA PRO A 212 -11.34 -2.60 -1.04
C PRO A 212 -12.26 -2.31 0.15
N TRP A 213 -11.67 -1.99 1.31
CA TRP A 213 -12.44 -1.75 2.54
C TRP A 213 -12.82 -0.27 2.74
N GLN A 214 -12.55 0.57 1.76
CA GLN A 214 -12.91 1.97 1.79
C GLN A 214 -14.35 2.18 1.29
N GLU A 215 -15.30 1.74 2.08
CA GLU A 215 -16.70 2.01 1.84
C GLU A 215 -17.22 3.05 2.84
N PRO A 216 -18.05 4.00 2.42
CA PRO A 216 -18.72 4.91 3.34
C PRO A 216 -19.53 4.08 4.33
N GLN A 217 -19.18 4.17 5.60
CA GLN A 217 -20.05 3.64 6.64
C GLN A 217 -21.18 4.65 6.82
N ALA A 218 -22.43 4.23 6.62
CA ALA A 218 -23.59 5.11 6.62
C ALA A 218 -23.78 5.90 7.93
N GLU A 219 -23.18 5.42 9.02
CA GLU A 219 -23.27 6.04 10.35
C GLU A 219 -22.15 7.06 10.63
N LEU A 220 -21.11 7.13 9.79
CA LEU A 220 -19.99 8.04 9.98
C LEU A 220 -20.01 9.16 8.96
N GLU A 221 -19.82 10.38 9.44
CA GLU A 221 -19.62 11.53 8.57
C GLU A 221 -18.32 11.36 7.78
N THR A 222 -18.33 11.75 6.50
CA THR A 222 -17.19 11.60 5.61
C THR A 222 -16.37 12.89 5.60
N ALA A 223 -15.11 12.80 6.02
CA ALA A 223 -14.14 13.87 5.89
C ALA A 223 -13.56 13.89 4.47
N ARG A 224 -13.47 15.07 3.87
CA ARG A 224 -12.89 15.30 2.54
C ARG A 224 -11.65 16.16 2.62
N LEU A 225 -10.77 16.01 1.66
CA LEU A 225 -9.62 16.90 1.51
C LEU A 225 -9.94 17.98 0.48
N GLU A 226 -9.91 19.24 0.91
CA GLU A 226 -10.06 20.41 0.04
C GLU A 226 -8.73 21.18 0.03
N GLY A 227 -7.96 21.01 -1.04
CA GLY A 227 -6.57 21.48 -1.07
C GLY A 227 -5.73 20.78 0.01
N ASP A 228 -5.13 21.54 0.92
CA ASP A 228 -4.34 21.03 2.04
C ASP A 228 -5.13 20.95 3.37
N LEU A 229 -6.42 21.23 3.33
CA LEU A 229 -7.29 21.26 4.50
C LEU A 229 -8.23 20.06 4.50
N LEU A 230 -8.41 19.48 5.68
CA LEU A 230 -9.38 18.42 5.89
C LEU A 230 -10.73 19.06 6.24
N ASP A 231 -11.68 19.00 5.31
CA ASP A 231 -13.06 19.39 5.56
C ASP A 231 -13.76 18.29 6.36
N LEU A 232 -14.27 18.68 7.50
CA LEU A 232 -14.93 17.78 8.44
C LEU A 232 -16.46 17.82 8.34
N GLY A 233 -17.03 18.60 7.42
CA GLY A 233 -18.47 18.78 7.26
C GLY A 233 -19.08 19.75 8.27
#